data_47d23e4ead8b564987421e83a3c76c21
#
_entry.id   47d23e4ead8b564987421e83a3c76c21
#
_cell.length_a   1.000
_cell.length_b   1.000
_cell.length_c   1.000
_cell.angle_alpha   90.00
_cell.angle_beta   90.00
_cell.angle_gamma   90.00
#
_symmetry.space_group_name_H-M   'P 1'
#
loop_
_entity.id
_entity.type
_entity.pdbx_description
1 polymer ?
#
loop_
_entity_poly.entity_id
_entity_poly.type
_entity_poly.pdbx_seq_one_letter_code
_entity_poly.pdbx_strand_id
1 'polypeptide(L)'
;MQHIRVFDVLDDGARLSGGGVFHTVSPGNADGFRSDADGRIWSSAEDGVHCIAPDGRLLGRIKVPFTVSNLEFGGRNLARLFICASHTLYAIYTNTRGAKRLPQPECGTQPPPRTGE
;
A
#
# COMPACT_ATOMS: atom_id res chain seq x y z
N MET A 1 18.35 0.80 7.37
CA MET A 1 17.43 -0.04 6.59
C MET A 1 16.10 -0.11 7.32
N GLN A 2 15.01 0.10 6.63
CA GLN A 2 13.68 0.02 7.23
C GLN A 2 12.97 -1.26 6.81
N HIS A 3 12.22 -1.81 7.76
CA HIS A 3 11.47 -3.04 7.57
C HIS A 3 9.99 -2.76 7.48
N ILE A 4 9.32 -3.52 6.60
CA ILE A 4 7.89 -3.75 6.70
C ILE A 4 7.74 -4.96 7.63
N ARG A 5 6.91 -4.81 8.67
CA ARG A 5 6.67 -5.88 9.64
C ARG A 5 5.27 -6.45 9.46
N VAL A 6 5.12 -7.71 9.78
CA VAL A 6 3.83 -8.41 9.70
C VAL A 6 3.44 -8.91 11.08
N PHE A 7 2.16 -8.75 11.39
CA PHE A 7 1.56 -9.16 12.66
C PHE A 7 0.33 -10.01 12.40
N ASP A 8 0.09 -10.96 13.26
CA ASP A 8 -1.20 -11.64 13.30
C ASP A 8 -2.21 -10.79 14.08
N VAL A 9 -3.42 -10.71 13.55
CA VAL A 9 -4.51 -9.98 14.18
C VAL A 9 -5.35 -10.95 15.00
N LEU A 10 -5.46 -10.71 16.30
CA LEU A 10 -6.15 -11.56 17.25
C LEU A 10 -7.35 -10.83 17.86
N ASP A 11 -8.27 -11.62 18.43
CA ASP A 11 -9.43 -11.11 19.19
C ASP A 11 -10.24 -10.06 18.41
N ASP A 12 -10.63 -10.41 17.19
CA ASP A 12 -11.41 -9.55 16.27
C ASP A 12 -10.80 -8.15 16.07
N GLY A 13 -9.48 -8.07 16.03
CA GLY A 13 -8.75 -6.82 15.81
C GLY A 13 -8.29 -6.12 17.08
N ALA A 14 -8.55 -6.68 18.24
CA ALA A 14 -8.20 -6.03 19.52
C ALA A 14 -6.72 -6.15 19.88
N ARG A 15 -6.02 -7.16 19.36
CA ARG A 15 -4.61 -7.40 19.66
C ARG A 15 -3.82 -7.81 18.43
N LEU A 16 -2.51 -7.54 18.49
CA LEU A 16 -1.53 -8.01 17.52
C LEU A 16 -0.56 -8.97 18.18
N SER A 17 -0.11 -9.98 17.46
CA SER A 17 0.96 -10.87 17.90
C SER A 17 1.96 -11.11 16.75
N GLY A 18 3.13 -11.62 17.11
CA GLY A 18 4.22 -11.81 16.16
C GLY A 18 5.02 -10.53 15.96
N GLY A 19 5.03 -10.02 14.74
CA GLY A 19 5.78 -8.81 14.41
C GLY A 19 7.13 -9.13 13.80
N GLY A 20 7.21 -10.24 13.06
CA GLY A 20 8.39 -10.58 12.28
C GLY A 20 8.62 -9.61 11.13
N VAL A 21 9.84 -9.59 10.61
CA VAL A 21 10.17 -8.80 9.43
C VAL A 21 9.54 -9.47 8.21
N PHE A 22 8.67 -8.74 7.53
CA PHE A 22 8.06 -9.18 6.28
C PHE A 22 9.01 -8.95 5.10
N HIS A 23 9.58 -7.75 5.04
CA HIS A 23 10.50 -7.37 3.97
C HIS A 23 11.35 -6.18 4.40
N THR A 24 12.61 -6.19 3.98
CA THR A 24 13.52 -5.05 4.15
C THR A 24 13.61 -4.30 2.83
N VAL A 25 13.20 -3.04 2.82
CA VAL A 25 13.28 -2.20 1.64
C VAL A 25 14.70 -1.65 1.51
N SER A 26 15.33 -1.87 0.36
CA SER A 26 16.66 -1.38 0.05
C SER A 26 16.80 -1.20 -1.48
N PRO A 27 17.29 -0.06 -1.96
CA PRO A 27 17.70 1.11 -1.19
C PRO A 27 16.52 1.93 -0.69
N GLY A 28 16.75 2.69 0.38
CA GLY A 28 15.78 3.64 0.92
C GLY A 28 14.83 3.04 1.94
N ASN A 29 13.63 3.59 1.98
CA ASN A 29 12.65 3.33 3.02
C ASN A 29 11.28 3.03 2.41
N ALA A 30 10.48 2.26 3.12
CA ALA A 30 9.07 2.04 2.81
C ALA A 30 8.23 3.18 3.41
N ASP A 31 8.25 4.37 2.81
CA ASP A 31 7.46 5.50 3.28
C ASP A 31 5.97 5.28 3.07
N GLY A 32 5.60 4.78 1.91
CA GLY A 32 4.23 4.41 1.61
C GLY A 32 4.18 3.09 0.85
N PHE A 33 3.16 2.30 1.14
CA PHE A 33 2.92 1.07 0.40
C PHE A 33 1.43 0.76 0.31
N ARG A 34 1.06 -0.02 -0.70
CA ARG A 34 -0.32 -0.45 -0.95
C ARG A 34 -0.34 -1.93 -1.30
N SER A 35 -1.41 -2.60 -0.95
CA SER A 35 -1.63 -3.98 -1.35
C SER A 35 -2.47 -4.05 -2.63
N ASP A 36 -2.23 -5.08 -3.43
CA ASP A 36 -3.08 -5.40 -4.56
C ASP A 36 -4.09 -6.50 -4.21
N ALA A 37 -4.94 -6.83 -5.17
CA ALA A 37 -6.01 -7.82 -4.97
C ALA A 37 -5.49 -9.24 -4.71
N ASP A 38 -4.24 -9.52 -5.09
CA ASP A 38 -3.60 -10.82 -4.90
C ASP A 38 -2.70 -10.86 -3.65
N GLY A 39 -2.72 -9.82 -2.83
CA GLY A 39 -1.96 -9.75 -1.59
C GLY A 39 -0.50 -9.35 -1.76
N ARG A 40 -0.08 -8.93 -2.94
CA ARG A 40 1.26 -8.35 -3.13
C ARG A 40 1.31 -6.96 -2.52
N ILE A 41 2.47 -6.60 -1.99
CA ILE A 41 2.73 -5.26 -1.47
C ILE A 41 3.56 -4.49 -2.49
N TRP A 42 3.09 -3.31 -2.84
CA TRP A 42 3.78 -2.36 -3.71
C TRP A 42 4.29 -1.24 -2.84
N SER A 43 5.60 -1.14 -2.68
CA SER A 43 6.25 -0.25 -1.71
C SER A 43 7.08 0.80 -2.40
N SER A 44 7.06 2.00 -1.83
CA SER A 44 8.03 3.03 -2.16
C SER A 44 9.44 2.56 -1.79
N ALA A 45 10.43 3.05 -2.54
CA ALA A 45 11.84 2.84 -2.30
C ALA A 45 12.62 4.02 -2.90
N GLU A 46 13.92 4.07 -2.65
CA GLU A 46 14.77 5.13 -3.19
C GLU A 46 14.92 5.03 -4.72
N ASP A 47 14.92 3.82 -5.26
CA ASP A 47 15.10 3.55 -6.68
C ASP A 47 13.80 3.37 -7.48
N GLY A 48 12.65 3.51 -6.82
CA GLY A 48 11.36 3.37 -7.49
C GLY A 48 10.31 2.68 -6.64
N VAL A 49 9.60 1.73 -7.25
CA VAL A 49 8.56 0.94 -6.60
C VAL A 49 8.99 -0.52 -6.57
N HIS A 50 8.92 -1.14 -5.39
CA HIS A 50 9.20 -2.55 -5.20
C HIS A 50 7.90 -3.34 -5.10
N CYS A 51 7.76 -4.39 -5.89
CA CYS A 51 6.64 -5.32 -5.81
C CYS A 51 7.05 -6.55 -5.01
N ILE A 52 6.36 -6.81 -3.91
CA ILE A 52 6.72 -7.82 -2.91
C ILE A 52 5.61 -8.86 -2.86
N ALA A 53 5.99 -10.13 -2.95
CA ALA A 53 5.05 -11.25 -2.86
C ALA A 53 4.39 -11.33 -1.47
N PRO A 54 3.24 -12.01 -1.35
CA PRO A 54 2.58 -12.21 -0.05
C PRO A 54 3.46 -12.88 1.01
N ASP A 55 4.48 -13.63 0.61
CA ASP A 55 5.45 -14.25 1.52
C ASP A 55 6.64 -13.35 1.89
N GLY A 56 6.70 -12.12 1.39
CA GLY A 56 7.77 -11.16 1.66
C GLY A 56 8.90 -11.15 0.66
N ARG A 57 8.87 -11.99 -0.37
CA ARG A 57 9.90 -12.07 -1.39
C ARG A 57 9.76 -10.95 -2.42
N LEU A 58 10.87 -10.31 -2.78
CA LEU A 58 10.87 -9.31 -3.84
C LEU A 58 10.60 -9.96 -5.20
N LEU A 59 9.54 -9.52 -5.88
CA LEU A 59 9.18 -10.01 -7.21
C LEU A 59 9.78 -9.17 -8.33
N GLY A 60 9.87 -7.86 -8.14
CA GLY A 60 10.38 -6.96 -9.16
C GLY A 60 10.37 -5.52 -8.72
N ARG A 61 10.87 -4.66 -9.60
CA ARG A 61 10.98 -3.22 -9.35
C ARG A 61 10.52 -2.43 -10.56
N ILE A 62 9.85 -1.33 -10.30
CA ILE A 62 9.59 -0.30 -11.30
C ILE A 62 10.58 0.82 -11.01
N LYS A 63 11.58 0.98 -11.87
CA LYS A 63 12.57 2.03 -11.69
C LYS A 63 11.97 3.39 -12.01
N VAL A 64 12.18 4.33 -11.11
CA VAL A 64 11.77 5.72 -11.24
C VAL A 64 13.01 6.58 -10.97
N PRO A 65 13.24 7.66 -11.74
CA PRO A 65 14.48 8.42 -11.62
C PRO A 65 14.60 9.23 -10.32
N PHE A 66 13.57 9.25 -9.48
CA PHE A 66 13.56 9.96 -8.19
C PHE A 66 13.10 9.04 -7.08
N THR A 67 13.45 9.36 -5.84
CA THR A 67 12.96 8.65 -4.66
C THR A 67 11.44 8.71 -4.61
N VAL A 68 10.81 7.56 -4.48
CA VAL A 68 9.36 7.44 -4.33
C VAL A 68 8.99 7.59 -2.86
N SER A 69 8.04 8.47 -2.57
CA SER A 69 7.55 8.71 -1.22
C SER A 69 6.22 8.01 -0.95
N ASN A 70 5.37 7.91 -1.96
CA ASN A 70 4.07 7.29 -1.82
C ASN A 70 3.53 6.81 -3.15
N LEU A 71 2.54 5.93 -3.10
CA LEU A 71 1.87 5.41 -4.28
C LEU A 71 0.43 5.00 -3.94
N GLU A 72 -0.42 4.92 -4.95
CA GLU A 72 -1.81 4.53 -4.78
C GLU A 72 -2.36 3.93 -6.07
N PHE A 73 -3.13 2.86 -5.94
CA PHE A 73 -3.93 2.35 -7.05
C PHE A 73 -5.17 3.20 -7.23
N GLY A 74 -5.47 3.56 -8.46
CA GLY A 74 -6.63 4.36 -8.81
C GLY A 74 -7.15 4.02 -10.18
N GLY A 75 -8.03 4.89 -10.69
CA GLY A 75 -8.73 4.66 -11.93
C GLY A 75 -9.98 3.80 -11.74
N ARG A 76 -10.73 3.61 -12.81
CA ARG A 76 -12.04 2.94 -12.77
C ARG A 76 -11.95 1.51 -12.20
N ASN A 77 -10.91 0.76 -12.56
CA ASN A 77 -10.73 -0.63 -12.17
C ASN A 77 -9.62 -0.81 -11.14
N LEU A 78 -9.12 0.26 -10.52
CA LEU A 78 -7.98 0.24 -9.61
C LEU A 78 -6.72 -0.41 -10.22
N ALA A 79 -6.58 -0.32 -11.55
CA ALA A 79 -5.47 -0.93 -12.28
C ALA A 79 -4.41 0.09 -12.72
N ARG A 80 -4.56 1.33 -12.29
CA ARG A 80 -3.59 2.39 -12.57
C ARG A 80 -2.85 2.75 -11.31
N LEU A 81 -1.53 2.60 -11.34
CA LEU A 81 -0.68 2.93 -10.20
C LEU A 81 -0.17 4.36 -10.35
N PHE A 82 -0.50 5.21 -9.39
CA PHE A 82 -0.01 6.57 -9.28
C PHE A 82 1.18 6.59 -8.32
N ILE A 83 2.28 7.23 -8.72
CA ILE A 83 3.55 7.19 -8.00
C ILE A 83 4.01 8.62 -7.77
N CYS A 84 4.15 9.00 -6.49
CA CYS A 84 4.69 10.30 -6.10
C CYS A 84 6.20 10.18 -5.90
N ALA A 85 6.97 10.82 -6.76
CA ALA A 85 8.42 10.78 -6.74
C ALA A 85 8.99 12.18 -6.83
N SER A 86 9.47 12.72 -5.70
CA SER A 86 9.95 14.08 -5.58
C SER A 86 8.86 15.09 -6.03
N HIS A 87 9.13 15.86 -7.07
CA HIS A 87 8.21 16.88 -7.61
C HIS A 87 7.38 16.35 -8.79
N THR A 88 7.40 15.04 -9.07
CA THR A 88 6.75 14.43 -10.22
C THR A 88 5.73 13.39 -9.79
N LEU A 89 4.55 13.43 -10.42
CA LEU A 89 3.54 12.39 -10.30
C LEU A 89 3.58 11.54 -11.56
N TYR A 90 3.93 10.27 -11.41
CA TYR A 90 3.89 9.28 -12.48
C TYR A 90 2.61 8.47 -12.39
N ALA A 91 2.18 7.94 -13.52
CA ALA A 91 1.07 6.99 -13.56
C ALA A 91 1.35 5.92 -14.60
N ILE A 92 1.12 4.67 -14.24
CA ILE A 92 1.27 3.52 -15.12
C ILE A 92 0.05 2.62 -15.03
N TYR A 93 -0.25 1.90 -16.09
CA TYR A 93 -1.23 0.83 -16.05
C TYR A 93 -0.55 -0.46 -15.60
N THR A 94 -1.24 -1.22 -14.76
CA THR A 94 -0.76 -2.51 -14.25
C THR A 94 -1.67 -3.63 -14.73
N ASN A 95 -1.15 -4.86 -14.72
CA ASN A 95 -1.94 -6.07 -14.99
C ASN A 95 -2.63 -6.60 -13.72
N THR A 96 -2.56 -5.86 -12.64
CA THR A 96 -3.22 -6.18 -11.38
C THR A 96 -4.14 -5.03 -10.97
N ARG A 97 -4.85 -5.23 -9.89
CA ARG A 97 -5.73 -4.21 -9.30
C ARG A 97 -5.34 -3.99 -7.86
N GLY A 98 -5.49 -2.76 -7.38
CA GLY A 98 -5.40 -2.46 -5.97
C GLY A 98 -6.44 -3.27 -5.18
N ALA A 99 -6.14 -3.55 -3.91
CA ALA A 99 -7.09 -4.21 -3.03
C ALA A 99 -8.35 -3.34 -2.88
N LYS A 100 -9.51 -3.98 -2.86
CA LYS A 100 -10.77 -3.28 -2.63
C LYS A 100 -10.75 -2.67 -1.23
N ARG A 101 -11.10 -1.41 -1.15
CA ARG A 101 -11.35 -0.76 0.13
C ARG A 101 -12.67 -1.26 0.70
N LEU A 102 -12.77 -1.22 2.02
CA LEU A 102 -14.07 -1.39 2.65
C LEU A 102 -15.04 -0.34 2.10
N PRO A 103 -16.33 -0.68 1.96
CA PRO A 103 -17.32 0.28 1.51
C PRO A 103 -17.24 1.56 2.36
N GLN A 104 -17.00 2.69 1.70
CA GLN A 104 -17.06 3.97 2.35
C GLN A 104 -18.52 4.42 2.35
N PRO A 105 -18.99 5.11 3.40
CA PRO A 105 -20.28 5.77 3.33
C PRO A 105 -20.32 6.66 2.09
N GLU A 106 -21.40 6.61 1.35
CA GLU A 106 -21.57 7.49 0.20
C GLU A 106 -21.42 8.95 0.63
N CYS A 107 -20.75 9.73 -0.22
CA CYS A 107 -20.59 11.16 0.01
C CYS A 107 -21.98 11.81 0.10
N GLY A 108 -22.31 12.33 1.26
CA GLY A 108 -23.65 12.91 1.53
C GLY A 108 -24.50 12.10 2.51
N THR A 109 -24.17 10.84 2.80
CA THR A 109 -24.77 10.10 3.91
C THR A 109 -24.01 10.42 5.18
N GLN A 110 -24.52 11.36 5.94
CA GLN A 110 -24.03 11.58 7.29
C GLN A 110 -24.58 10.50 8.21
N PRO A 111 -23.77 9.96 9.13
CA PRO A 111 -24.31 9.11 10.17
C PRO A 111 -25.35 9.89 10.96
N PRO A 112 -26.44 9.24 11.41
CA PRO A 112 -27.42 9.93 12.24
C PRO A 112 -26.72 10.52 13.49
N PRO A 113 -27.16 11.70 13.95
CA PRO A 113 -26.60 12.28 15.16
C PRO A 113 -26.74 11.30 16.30
N ARG A 114 -25.70 11.20 17.14
CA ARG A 114 -25.73 10.33 18.31
C ARG A 114 -26.84 10.82 19.24
N THR A 115 -27.77 9.92 19.51
CA THR A 115 -28.84 10.21 20.46
C THR A 115 -28.29 10.29 21.87
N GLY A 116 -28.67 11.31 22.63
CA GLY A 116 -28.25 11.51 24.02
C GLY A 116 -27.03 12.39 24.22
N GLU A 117 -26.58 13.04 23.20
CA GLU A 117 -25.52 14.07 23.29
C GLU A 117 -26.13 15.45 23.15
#